data_133e8b470b73913bc75f5398c24a7a91
#
_entry.id   133e8b470b73913bc75f5398c24a7a91
#
_cell.length_a   1.000
_cell.length_b   1.000
_cell.length_c   1.000
_cell.angle_alpha   90.00
_cell.angle_beta   90.00
_cell.angle_gamma   90.00
#
_symmetry.space_group_name_H-M   'P 1'
#
loop_
_entity.id
_entity.type
_entity.pdbx_description
1 polymer ?
#
loop_
_entity_poly.entity_id
_entity_poly.type
_entity_poly.pdbx_seq_one_letter_code
_entity_poly.pdbx_strand_id
1 'polypeptide(L)'
;MSGTCTTCIYNITKIVEIIKFFTEINLYFHTSLVQYPKALNIKLLPLELKEKITKDFNNFVNNDAENFIKKNSKLDVNKQLNRIKKFGNNVINYMNSENLENDWNLFLDYTKVLDAHHSTNCLDYYPEFKIYS
;
A
#
# COMPACT_ATOMS: atom_id res chain seq x y z
N MET A 1 -19.94 2.99 9.54
CA MET A 1 -18.69 2.56 10.19
C MET A 1 -17.53 2.79 9.25
N SER A 2 -16.39 3.21 9.76
CA SER A 2 -15.18 3.44 8.98
C SER A 2 -13.97 2.78 9.64
N GLY A 3 -12.93 2.52 8.85
CA GLY A 3 -11.67 1.98 9.33
C GLY A 3 -10.51 2.82 8.86
N THR A 4 -9.35 2.67 9.50
CA THR A 4 -8.12 3.36 9.13
C THR A 4 -7.11 2.35 8.61
N CYS A 5 -6.53 2.63 7.44
CA CYS A 5 -5.40 1.88 6.90
C CYS A 5 -4.13 2.70 7.12
N THR A 6 -3.23 2.18 7.96
CA THR A 6 -1.90 2.78 8.16
C THR A 6 -0.96 2.23 7.10
N THR A 7 -0.55 3.08 6.16
CA THR A 7 0.23 2.67 4.99
C THR A 7 1.72 2.82 5.25
N CYS A 8 2.46 1.74 5.04
CA CYS A 8 3.92 1.68 5.14
C CYS A 8 4.47 0.71 4.10
N ILE A 9 5.80 0.53 4.07
CA ILE A 9 6.47 -0.37 3.11
C ILE A 9 5.90 -1.79 3.16
N TYR A 10 5.54 -2.30 4.34
CA TYR A 10 5.05 -3.66 4.48
C TYR A 10 3.69 -3.93 3.83
N ASN A 11 2.86 -2.91 3.61
CA ASN A 11 1.51 -3.11 3.08
C ASN A 11 1.21 -2.39 1.77
N ILE A 12 2.05 -1.47 1.34
CA ILE A 12 1.78 -0.69 0.13
C ILE A 12 1.67 -1.56 -1.12
N THR A 13 2.44 -2.65 -1.22
CA THR A 13 2.36 -3.57 -2.36
C THR A 13 1.06 -4.38 -2.39
N LYS A 14 0.33 -4.41 -1.28
CA LYS A 14 -0.95 -5.09 -1.13
C LYS A 14 -2.14 -4.12 -1.12
N ILE A 15 -1.93 -2.90 -1.61
CA ILE A 15 -2.93 -1.82 -1.50
C ILE A 15 -4.27 -2.17 -2.13
N VAL A 16 -4.26 -2.81 -3.30
CA VAL A 16 -5.49 -3.21 -4.00
C VAL A 16 -6.25 -4.27 -3.19
N GLU A 17 -5.53 -5.26 -2.66
CA GLU A 17 -6.13 -6.33 -1.84
C GLU A 17 -6.73 -5.77 -0.54
N ILE A 18 -6.06 -4.80 0.07
CA ILE A 18 -6.56 -4.12 1.28
C ILE A 18 -7.84 -3.35 0.98
N ILE A 19 -7.87 -2.64 -0.13
CA ILE A 19 -9.07 -1.92 -0.59
C ILE A 19 -10.23 -2.89 -0.81
N LYS A 20 -9.98 -4.00 -1.48
CA LYS A 20 -10.98 -5.05 -1.71
C LYS A 20 -11.52 -5.60 -0.39
N PHE A 21 -10.62 -5.88 0.56
CA PHE A 21 -11.01 -6.39 1.88
C PHE A 21 -11.97 -5.42 2.60
N PHE A 22 -11.61 -4.14 2.70
CA PHE A 22 -12.49 -3.16 3.34
C PHE A 22 -13.83 -3.03 2.63
N THR A 23 -13.81 -3.10 1.31
CA THR A 23 -15.03 -3.04 0.50
C THR A 23 -15.95 -4.23 0.77
N GLU A 24 -15.39 -5.44 0.81
CA GLU A 24 -16.15 -6.67 1.07
C GLU A 24 -16.82 -6.68 2.45
N ILE A 25 -16.17 -6.11 3.45
CA ILE A 25 -16.74 -6.00 4.80
C ILE A 25 -17.58 -4.74 5.00
N ASN A 26 -17.88 -4.02 3.91
CA ASN A 26 -18.71 -2.83 3.90
C ASN A 26 -18.20 -1.68 4.78
N LEU A 27 -16.88 -1.46 4.77
CA LEU A 27 -16.28 -0.34 5.46
C LEU A 27 -15.77 0.72 4.48
N TYR A 28 -16.10 1.96 4.76
CA TYR A 28 -15.34 3.10 4.25
C TYR A 28 -14.04 3.20 5.03
N PHE A 29 -12.95 3.60 4.38
CA PHE A 29 -11.67 3.66 5.05
C PHE A 29 -10.96 4.99 4.81
N HIS A 30 -10.05 5.30 5.72
CA HIS A 30 -9.18 6.46 5.67
C HIS A 30 -7.72 5.98 5.65
N THR A 31 -6.84 6.83 5.18
CA THR A 31 -5.41 6.51 5.18
C THR A 31 -4.66 7.30 6.25
N SER A 32 -3.63 6.65 6.79
CA SER A 32 -2.58 7.28 7.56
C SER A 32 -1.25 6.81 6.99
N LEU A 33 -0.30 7.71 6.83
CA LEU A 33 1.01 7.42 6.23
C LEU A 33 2.07 7.34 7.32
N VAL A 34 2.85 6.26 7.32
CA VAL A 34 3.97 6.11 8.26
C VAL A 34 5.14 6.97 7.77
N GLN A 35 5.48 7.98 8.54
CA GLN A 35 6.65 8.84 8.30
C GLN A 35 7.85 8.39 9.12
N TYR A 36 7.60 7.92 10.32
CA TYR A 36 8.62 7.45 11.26
C TYR A 36 8.25 6.06 11.79
N PRO A 37 9.23 5.16 11.97
CA PRO A 37 10.64 5.33 11.58
C PRO A 37 10.79 5.49 10.06
N LYS A 38 11.79 6.25 9.64
CA LYS A 38 12.07 6.50 8.21
C LYS A 38 12.18 5.20 7.42
N ALA A 39 12.72 4.16 8.05
CA ALA A 39 12.87 2.83 7.43
C ALA A 39 11.57 2.25 6.85
N LEU A 40 10.41 2.66 7.35
CA LEU A 40 9.09 2.19 6.90
C LEU A 40 8.37 3.17 5.97
N ASN A 41 8.98 4.29 5.65
CA ASN A 41 8.39 5.31 4.79
C ASN A 41 8.38 4.84 3.33
N ILE A 42 7.22 4.87 2.69
CA ILE A 42 7.05 4.40 1.31
C ILE A 42 7.85 5.20 0.27
N LYS A 43 8.34 6.38 0.62
CA LYS A 43 9.24 7.15 -0.25
C LYS A 43 10.58 6.45 -0.50
N LEU A 44 10.97 5.49 0.36
CA LEU A 44 12.19 4.71 0.21
C LEU A 44 12.13 3.64 -0.87
N LEU A 45 10.93 3.28 -1.33
CA LEU A 45 10.76 2.20 -2.31
C LEU A 45 11.59 2.43 -3.57
N PRO A 46 12.16 1.35 -4.15
CA PRO A 46 12.79 1.42 -5.47
C PRO A 46 11.82 1.98 -6.51
N LEU A 47 12.34 2.76 -7.45
CA LEU A 47 11.53 3.45 -8.46
C LEU A 47 10.67 2.50 -9.27
N GLU A 48 11.23 1.38 -9.72
CA GLU A 48 10.48 0.37 -10.49
C GLU A 48 9.28 -0.17 -9.72
N LEU A 49 9.44 -0.36 -8.41
CA LEU A 49 8.36 -0.85 -7.56
C LEU A 49 7.29 0.22 -7.36
N LYS A 50 7.67 1.49 -7.21
CA LYS A 50 6.72 2.61 -7.18
C LYS A 50 5.90 2.69 -8.46
N GLU A 51 6.54 2.54 -9.61
CA GLU A 51 5.86 2.55 -10.92
C GLU A 51 4.86 1.40 -11.02
N LYS A 52 5.25 0.20 -10.59
CA LYS A 52 4.35 -0.97 -10.58
C LYS A 52 3.15 -0.75 -9.67
N ILE A 53 3.36 -0.27 -8.45
CA ILE A 53 2.29 0.02 -7.50
C ILE A 53 1.32 1.05 -8.07
N THR A 54 1.84 2.13 -8.64
CA THR A 54 1.04 3.19 -9.26
C THR A 54 0.20 2.64 -10.41
N LYS A 55 0.81 1.85 -11.26
CA LYS A 55 0.14 1.23 -12.42
C LYS A 55 -0.97 0.28 -11.97
N ASP A 56 -0.68 -0.61 -11.03
CA ASP A 56 -1.63 -1.59 -10.53
C ASP A 56 -2.84 -0.90 -9.88
N PHE A 57 -2.60 0.13 -9.08
CA PHE A 57 -3.67 0.90 -8.48
C PHE A 57 -4.54 1.61 -9.54
N ASN A 58 -3.92 2.29 -10.50
CA ASN A 58 -4.65 2.99 -11.56
C ASN A 58 -5.47 2.02 -12.42
N ASN A 59 -4.91 0.87 -12.76
CA ASN A 59 -5.64 -0.17 -13.50
C ASN A 59 -6.86 -0.65 -12.72
N PHE A 60 -6.72 -0.89 -11.42
CA PHE A 60 -7.84 -1.28 -10.57
C PHE A 60 -8.94 -0.21 -10.57
N VAL A 61 -8.59 1.02 -10.30
CA VAL A 61 -9.55 2.14 -10.22
C VAL A 61 -10.28 2.34 -11.54
N ASN A 62 -9.56 2.29 -12.66
CA ASN A 62 -10.12 2.61 -13.98
C ASN A 62 -10.93 1.47 -14.58
N ASN A 63 -10.58 0.20 -14.27
CA ASN A 63 -11.15 -0.95 -14.97
C ASN A 63 -12.01 -1.85 -14.07
N ASP A 64 -11.70 -1.97 -12.79
CA ASP A 64 -12.26 -3.02 -11.94
C ASP A 64 -13.03 -2.53 -10.71
N ALA A 65 -12.67 -1.38 -10.15
CA ALA A 65 -13.16 -0.94 -8.84
C ALA A 65 -14.67 -0.80 -8.79
N GLU A 66 -15.28 -0.16 -9.77
CA GLU A 66 -16.73 0.07 -9.80
C GLU A 66 -17.50 -1.26 -9.78
N ASN A 67 -17.13 -2.17 -10.67
CA ASN A 67 -17.78 -3.49 -10.75
C ASN A 67 -17.53 -4.31 -9.49
N PHE A 68 -16.33 -4.22 -8.92
CA PHE A 68 -16.01 -4.91 -7.67
C PHE A 68 -16.90 -4.45 -6.53
N ILE A 69 -17.10 -3.13 -6.40
CA ILE A 69 -17.98 -2.56 -5.36
C ILE A 69 -19.41 -3.06 -5.55
N LYS A 70 -19.93 -2.96 -6.76
CA LYS A 70 -21.29 -3.39 -7.11
C LYS A 70 -21.54 -4.85 -6.77
N LYS A 71 -20.57 -5.70 -7.05
CA LYS A 71 -20.69 -7.16 -6.90
C LYS A 71 -20.49 -7.64 -5.47
N ASN A 72 -19.62 -7.00 -4.70
CA ASN A 72 -19.12 -7.55 -3.44
C ASN A 72 -19.47 -6.71 -2.21
N SER A 73 -20.18 -5.59 -2.37
CA SER A 73 -20.42 -4.65 -1.28
C SER A 73 -21.83 -4.10 -1.32
N LYS A 74 -22.30 -3.69 -0.15
CA LYS A 74 -23.56 -2.94 0.03
C LYS A 74 -23.32 -1.44 0.15
N LEU A 75 -22.06 -0.99 0.09
CA LEU A 75 -21.71 0.42 0.14
C LEU A 75 -22.24 1.16 -1.11
N ASP A 76 -22.53 2.44 -0.95
CA ASP A 76 -22.81 3.30 -2.10
C ASP A 76 -21.62 3.32 -3.05
N VAL A 77 -21.86 2.98 -4.32
CA VAL A 77 -20.79 2.80 -5.31
C VAL A 77 -20.00 4.09 -5.52
N ASN A 78 -20.70 5.20 -5.74
CA ASN A 78 -20.03 6.48 -6.00
C ASN A 78 -19.24 6.97 -4.79
N LYS A 79 -19.82 6.82 -3.60
CA LYS A 79 -19.15 7.24 -2.37
C LYS A 79 -17.89 6.41 -2.10
N GLN A 80 -17.97 5.09 -2.25
CA GLN A 80 -16.81 4.22 -2.06
C GLN A 80 -15.74 4.46 -3.13
N LEU A 81 -16.15 4.61 -4.39
CA LEU A 81 -15.22 4.88 -5.49
C LEU A 81 -14.48 6.20 -5.28
N ASN A 82 -15.17 7.25 -4.84
CA ASN A 82 -14.54 8.53 -4.54
C ASN A 82 -13.55 8.42 -3.38
N ARG A 83 -13.86 7.62 -2.37
CA ARG A 83 -12.94 7.37 -1.25
C ARG A 83 -11.69 6.61 -1.70
N ILE A 84 -11.86 5.61 -2.56
CA ILE A 84 -10.74 4.86 -3.14
C ILE A 84 -9.83 5.78 -3.94
N LYS A 85 -10.40 6.62 -4.79
CA LYS A 85 -9.63 7.59 -5.59
C LYS A 85 -8.88 8.59 -4.72
N LYS A 86 -9.53 9.14 -3.70
CA LYS A 86 -8.90 10.07 -2.76
C LYS A 86 -7.76 9.40 -1.99
N PHE A 87 -7.98 8.20 -1.50
CA PHE A 87 -6.96 7.39 -0.84
C PHE A 87 -5.76 7.18 -1.75
N GLY A 88 -5.99 6.72 -2.97
CA GLY A 88 -4.93 6.48 -3.93
C GLY A 88 -4.15 7.74 -4.29
N ASN A 89 -4.84 8.84 -4.55
CA ASN A 89 -4.18 10.10 -4.86
C ASN A 89 -3.27 10.54 -3.71
N ASN A 90 -3.73 10.42 -2.47
CA ASN A 90 -2.94 10.78 -1.31
C ASN A 90 -1.70 9.90 -1.15
N VAL A 91 -1.88 8.57 -1.25
CA VAL A 91 -0.79 7.60 -1.07
C VAL A 91 0.22 7.66 -2.21
N ILE A 92 -0.27 7.62 -3.45
CA ILE A 92 0.58 7.61 -4.65
C ILE A 92 1.36 8.93 -4.77
N ASN A 93 0.72 10.06 -4.54
CA ASN A 93 1.39 11.35 -4.59
C ASN A 93 2.45 11.48 -3.49
N TYR A 94 2.16 11.01 -2.29
CA TYR A 94 3.14 10.99 -1.21
C TYR A 94 4.33 10.08 -1.55
N MET A 95 4.07 8.87 -2.01
CA MET A 95 5.10 7.91 -2.39
C MET A 95 6.05 8.47 -3.46
N ASN A 96 5.50 9.19 -4.43
CA ASN A 96 6.25 9.73 -5.57
C ASN A 96 6.77 11.16 -5.35
N SER A 97 6.48 11.80 -4.20
CA SER A 97 6.87 13.18 -3.94
C SER A 97 8.37 13.38 -3.76
N GLU A 98 9.08 12.33 -3.35
CA GLU A 98 10.53 12.31 -3.21
C GLU A 98 11.08 10.95 -3.62
N ASN A 99 12.28 10.96 -4.21
CA ASN A 99 13.02 9.73 -4.48
C ASN A 99 14.07 9.51 -3.38
N LEU A 100 13.73 8.67 -2.41
CA LEU A 100 14.62 8.27 -1.32
C LEU A 100 15.16 6.85 -1.50
N GLU A 101 15.22 6.37 -2.72
CA GLU A 101 15.68 5.02 -3.07
C GLU A 101 17.11 4.73 -2.58
N ASN A 102 17.98 5.74 -2.52
CA ASN A 102 19.31 5.60 -1.98
C ASN A 102 19.33 5.22 -0.50
N ASP A 103 18.24 5.47 0.22
CA ASP A 103 18.08 5.10 1.62
C ASP A 103 17.34 3.77 1.83
N TRP A 104 17.09 3.02 0.75
CA TRP A 104 16.41 1.72 0.81
C TRP A 104 17.07 0.75 1.80
N ASN A 105 18.39 0.86 1.97
CA ASN A 105 19.11 0.05 2.94
C ASN A 105 18.63 0.22 4.38
N LEU A 106 18.05 1.37 4.72
CA LEU A 106 17.44 1.57 6.05
C LEU A 106 16.31 0.56 6.29
N PHE A 107 15.49 0.31 5.27
CA PHE A 107 14.43 -0.70 5.35
C PHE A 107 15.01 -2.11 5.49
N LEU A 108 16.02 -2.44 4.68
CA LEU A 108 16.65 -3.76 4.72
C LEU A 108 17.28 -4.04 6.07
N ASP A 109 17.98 -3.07 6.64
CA ASP A 109 18.61 -3.20 7.96
C ASP A 109 17.58 -3.31 9.08
N TYR A 110 16.55 -2.48 9.04
CA TYR A 110 15.45 -2.52 10.00
C TYR A 110 14.76 -3.88 9.99
N THR A 111 14.48 -4.39 8.80
CA THR A 111 13.83 -5.69 8.62
C THR A 111 14.70 -6.84 9.10
N LYS A 112 16.01 -6.80 8.88
CA LYS A 112 16.94 -7.81 9.39
C LYS A 112 16.93 -7.89 10.91
N VAL A 113 16.88 -6.73 11.58
CA VAL A 113 16.80 -6.70 13.06
C VAL A 113 15.50 -7.34 13.54
N LEU A 114 14.37 -7.00 12.93
CA LEU A 114 13.08 -7.60 13.27
C LEU A 114 13.05 -9.09 13.00
N ASP A 115 13.57 -9.53 11.86
CA ASP A 115 13.64 -10.95 11.49
C ASP A 115 14.46 -11.75 12.49
N ALA A 116 15.62 -11.23 12.91
CA ALA A 116 16.46 -11.87 13.91
C ALA A 116 15.75 -11.99 15.26
N HIS A 117 15.00 -10.96 15.66
CA HIS A 117 14.26 -10.94 16.93
C HIS A 117 13.09 -11.92 16.93
N HIS A 118 12.39 -12.06 15.81
CA HIS A 118 11.18 -12.89 15.68
C HIS A 118 11.41 -14.25 15.03
N SER A 119 12.65 -14.58 14.68
CA SER A 119 13.00 -15.83 13.96
C SER A 119 12.21 -15.99 12.66
N THR A 120 12.05 -14.88 11.92
CA THR A 120 11.33 -14.81 10.65
C THR A 120 12.24 -14.38 9.52
N ASN A 121 11.69 -14.39 8.28
CA ASN A 121 12.34 -13.81 7.12
C ASN A 121 11.31 -13.00 6.33
N CYS A 122 11.44 -11.69 6.37
CA CYS A 122 10.53 -10.76 5.68
C CYS A 122 10.37 -11.09 4.20
N LEU A 123 11.46 -11.46 3.52
CA LEU A 123 11.45 -11.73 2.09
C LEU A 123 10.62 -12.95 1.70
N ASP A 124 10.32 -13.85 2.64
CA ASP A 124 9.40 -14.96 2.41
C ASP A 124 7.95 -14.49 2.33
N TYR A 125 7.61 -13.43 3.06
CA TYR A 125 6.26 -12.82 3.04
C TYR A 125 6.10 -11.76 1.95
N TYR A 126 7.21 -11.15 1.53
CA TYR A 126 7.24 -10.07 0.54
C TYR A 126 8.25 -10.40 -0.57
N PRO A 127 7.96 -11.42 -1.38
CA PRO A 127 8.90 -11.87 -2.42
C PRO A 127 9.22 -10.77 -3.44
N GLU A 128 8.35 -9.78 -3.60
CA GLU A 128 8.57 -8.63 -4.46
C GLU A 128 9.78 -7.78 -4.07
N PHE A 129 10.26 -7.91 -2.83
CA PHE A 129 11.45 -7.18 -2.38
C PHE A 129 12.76 -7.93 -2.62
N LYS A 130 12.71 -9.21 -3.00
CA LYS A 130 13.93 -10.05 -3.13
C LYS A 130 14.94 -9.49 -4.10
N ILE A 131 14.48 -8.96 -5.24
CA ILE A 131 15.39 -8.42 -6.27
C ILE A 131 16.05 -7.12 -5.83
N TYR A 132 15.60 -6.50 -4.76
CA TYR A 132 16.13 -5.25 -4.21
C TYR A 132 16.89 -5.47 -2.89
N SER A 133 17.07 -6.71 -2.48
CA SER A 133 17.76 -7.05 -1.23
C SER A 133 19.28 -7.12 -1.33
#